data_708976680b602675bb1f738d3686e935
#
_entry.id   708976680b602675bb1f738d3686e935
#
_cell.length_a   1.000
_cell.length_b   1.000
_cell.length_c   1.000
_cell.angle_alpha   90.00
_cell.angle_beta   90.00
_cell.angle_gamma   90.00
#
_symmetry.space_group_name_H-M   'P 1'
#
loop_
_entity.id
_entity.type
_entity.pdbx_description
1 polymer ?
#
loop_
_entity_poly.entity_id
_entity_poly.type
_entity_poly.pdbx_seq_one_letter_code
_entity_poly.pdbx_strand_id
1 'polypeptide(L)'
;MVKPKTEEEIALLRENAILVSKTLAEVGKIVAPGVTTLELNRVAETFIRDNGAIPSFLGYEGFPAALCLSVNDVVVHGFPSDYVLKEGDVVSVDCGTLYKGYNGDSAYTFPVGEVDAKTRKLLDVTKESLYKGIAAAVAGNRTGDIGYAVQSYAESFGFSVVRELEGHGLGKEMHEQPGVPNYGRPGRGTHLVDGMVICIEPMINAGGRGVYLDRNGWAVHTSDRAKSAHYELTVVVRHGKAEQLSTFDFIEKDSTIRYK
;
A
#
# COMPACT_ATOMS: atom_id res chain seq x y z
N MET A 1 11.48 -11.85 18.64
CA MET A 1 10.19 -12.60 18.65
C MET A 1 9.11 -11.57 18.38
N VAL A 2 8.28 -11.77 17.38
CA VAL A 2 7.18 -10.83 17.06
C VAL A 2 6.20 -10.83 18.23
N LYS A 3 5.85 -9.65 18.73
CA LYS A 3 4.95 -9.49 19.88
C LYS A 3 3.55 -9.12 19.37
N PRO A 4 2.50 -9.90 19.66
CA PRO A 4 1.13 -9.52 19.39
C PRO A 4 0.77 -8.21 20.10
N LYS A 5 -0.11 -7.44 19.50
CA LYS A 5 -0.68 -6.21 20.09
C LYS A 5 -1.82 -6.55 21.05
N THR A 6 -2.00 -5.74 22.08
CA THR A 6 -3.20 -5.82 22.95
C THR A 6 -4.42 -5.24 22.23
N GLU A 7 -5.62 -5.51 22.71
CA GLU A 7 -6.85 -4.96 22.11
C GLU A 7 -6.90 -3.42 22.21
N GLU A 8 -6.31 -2.83 23.26
CA GLU A 8 -6.19 -1.38 23.39
C GLU A 8 -5.23 -0.80 22.32
N GLU A 9 -4.10 -1.47 22.06
CA GLU A 9 -3.17 -1.09 20.98
C GLU A 9 -3.82 -1.23 19.61
N ILE A 10 -4.57 -2.33 19.39
CA ILE A 10 -5.31 -2.56 18.13
C ILE A 10 -6.39 -1.49 17.93
N ALA A 11 -7.06 -1.04 18.99
CA ALA A 11 -8.04 0.04 18.89
C ALA A 11 -7.38 1.36 18.41
N LEU A 12 -6.18 1.71 18.92
CA LEU A 12 -5.43 2.89 18.49
C LEU A 12 -4.95 2.75 17.04
N LEU A 13 -4.45 1.58 16.68
CA LEU A 13 -4.04 1.27 15.30
C LEU A 13 -5.23 1.37 14.33
N ARG A 14 -6.43 0.93 14.75
CA ARG A 14 -7.65 1.04 13.94
C ARG A 14 -8.06 2.50 13.71
N GLU A 15 -8.03 3.34 14.76
CA GLU A 15 -8.31 4.79 14.60
C GLU A 15 -7.37 5.41 13.55
N ASN A 16 -6.09 5.04 13.60
CA ASN A 16 -5.06 5.55 12.71
C ASN A 16 -5.24 5.02 11.28
N ALA A 17 -5.48 3.72 11.11
CA ALA A 17 -5.73 3.09 9.81
C ALA A 17 -6.97 3.69 9.09
N ILE A 18 -8.01 4.05 9.85
CA ILE A 18 -9.18 4.76 9.31
C ILE A 18 -8.82 6.19 8.90
N LEU A 19 -7.93 6.88 9.62
CA LEU A 19 -7.44 8.20 9.21
C LEU A 19 -6.67 8.11 7.89
N VAL A 20 -5.76 7.15 7.75
CA VAL A 20 -5.05 6.88 6.49
C VAL A 20 -6.04 6.62 5.35
N SER A 21 -7.02 5.74 5.58
CA SER A 21 -8.05 5.40 4.58
C SER A 21 -8.84 6.64 4.11
N LYS A 22 -9.18 7.55 5.02
CA LYS A 22 -9.83 8.82 4.71
C LYS A 22 -8.89 9.78 3.97
N THR A 23 -7.60 9.82 4.35
CA THR A 23 -6.60 10.65 3.66
C THR A 23 -6.45 10.23 2.21
N LEU A 24 -6.37 8.92 1.94
CA LEU A 24 -6.33 8.39 0.58
C LEU A 24 -7.58 8.77 -0.22
N ALA A 25 -8.76 8.78 0.41
CA ALA A 25 -10.00 9.20 -0.25
C ALA A 25 -9.99 10.71 -0.58
N GLU A 26 -9.49 11.58 0.32
CA GLU A 26 -9.36 13.02 0.03
C GLU A 26 -8.40 13.27 -1.15
N VAL A 27 -7.28 12.56 -1.19
CA VAL A 27 -6.38 12.61 -2.35
C VAL A 27 -7.08 12.13 -3.61
N GLY A 28 -7.80 11.01 -3.52
CA GLY A 28 -8.54 10.44 -4.64
C GLY A 28 -9.54 11.39 -5.30
N LYS A 29 -10.15 12.31 -4.55
CA LYS A 29 -11.11 13.30 -5.08
C LYS A 29 -10.49 14.26 -6.09
N ILE A 30 -9.20 14.48 -6.01
CA ILE A 30 -8.48 15.44 -6.87
C ILE A 30 -7.55 14.77 -7.90
N VAL A 31 -7.42 13.43 -7.88
CA VAL A 31 -6.65 12.72 -8.91
C VAL A 31 -7.31 12.91 -10.26
N ALA A 32 -6.66 13.66 -11.16
CA ALA A 32 -7.14 13.95 -12.51
C ALA A 32 -5.98 14.36 -13.41
N PRO A 33 -6.12 14.26 -14.74
CA PRO A 33 -5.18 14.89 -15.66
C PRO A 33 -5.05 16.38 -15.38
N GLY A 34 -3.81 16.89 -15.37
CA GLY A 34 -3.50 18.32 -15.11
C GLY A 34 -3.13 18.62 -13.66
N VAL A 35 -3.38 17.73 -12.70
CA VAL A 35 -2.97 17.88 -11.29
C VAL A 35 -1.51 17.45 -11.12
N THR A 36 -0.75 18.16 -10.29
CA THR A 36 0.63 17.78 -9.97
C THR A 36 0.69 16.80 -8.79
N THR A 37 1.74 15.98 -8.74
CA THR A 37 1.95 15.10 -7.58
C THR A 37 2.26 15.89 -6.31
N LEU A 38 2.87 17.08 -6.39
CA LEU A 38 3.01 18.02 -5.25
C LEU A 38 1.66 18.45 -4.68
N GLU A 39 0.66 18.68 -5.53
CA GLU A 39 -0.67 19.06 -5.08
C GLU A 39 -1.37 17.94 -4.31
N LEU A 40 -1.23 16.68 -4.78
CA LEU A 40 -1.71 15.50 -4.06
C LEU A 40 -1.09 15.40 -2.66
N ASN A 41 0.24 15.59 -2.57
CA ASN A 41 0.97 15.57 -1.30
C ASN A 41 0.47 16.68 -0.35
N ARG A 42 0.27 17.90 -0.86
CA ARG A 42 -0.22 19.03 -0.06
C ARG A 42 -1.61 18.77 0.54
N VAL A 43 -2.52 18.19 -0.25
CA VAL A 43 -3.87 17.85 0.22
C VAL A 43 -3.79 16.81 1.33
N ALA A 44 -3.01 15.74 1.16
CA ALA A 44 -2.83 14.74 2.19
C ALA A 44 -2.21 15.29 3.46
N GLU A 45 -1.11 16.04 3.36
CA GLU A 45 -0.44 16.64 4.52
C GLU A 45 -1.38 17.56 5.30
N THR A 46 -2.13 18.41 4.60
CA THR A 46 -3.12 19.28 5.22
C THR A 46 -4.18 18.47 5.96
N PHE A 47 -4.78 17.48 5.30
CA PHE A 47 -5.82 16.65 5.91
C PHE A 47 -5.32 15.88 7.12
N ILE A 48 -4.13 15.29 7.07
CA ILE A 48 -3.52 14.57 8.20
C ILE A 48 -3.36 15.52 9.39
N ARG A 49 -2.80 16.72 9.18
CA ARG A 49 -2.55 17.71 10.24
C ARG A 49 -3.85 18.27 10.83
N ASP A 50 -4.85 18.54 10.00
CA ASP A 50 -6.16 19.04 10.43
C ASP A 50 -6.92 18.01 11.30
N ASN A 51 -6.58 16.72 11.15
CA ASN A 51 -7.09 15.64 12.00
C ASN A 51 -6.19 15.34 13.23
N GLY A 52 -5.20 16.20 13.52
CA GLY A 52 -4.35 16.11 14.72
C GLY A 52 -3.28 15.01 14.65
N ALA A 53 -2.99 14.49 13.47
CA ALA A 53 -1.93 13.51 13.23
C ALA A 53 -0.69 14.13 12.56
N ILE A 54 0.36 13.33 12.45
CA ILE A 54 1.62 13.70 11.79
C ILE A 54 1.81 12.75 10.60
N PRO A 55 2.20 13.25 9.40
CA PRO A 55 2.61 12.36 8.30
C PRO A 55 3.82 11.52 8.72
N SER A 56 3.69 10.20 8.76
CA SER A 56 4.76 9.31 9.24
C SER A 56 5.99 9.30 8.33
N PHE A 57 5.79 9.47 7.03
CA PHE A 57 6.89 9.41 6.06
C PHE A 57 7.75 10.66 6.07
N LEU A 58 7.18 11.83 6.39
CA LEU A 58 7.92 13.10 6.37
C LEU A 58 9.05 13.11 7.40
N GLY A 59 10.28 13.05 6.90
CA GLY A 59 11.51 12.99 7.71
C GLY A 59 11.92 11.56 8.12
N TYR A 60 11.11 10.54 7.86
CA TYR A 60 11.46 9.15 8.13
C TYR A 60 12.67 8.74 7.29
N GLU A 61 13.78 8.38 7.93
CA GLU A 61 15.07 8.07 7.27
C GLU A 61 15.51 9.14 6.23
N GLY A 62 15.03 10.37 6.37
CA GLY A 62 15.30 11.47 5.45
C GLY A 62 14.35 11.59 4.26
N PHE A 63 13.25 10.83 4.22
CA PHE A 63 12.23 10.97 3.18
C PHE A 63 11.61 12.38 3.21
N PRO A 64 11.49 13.09 2.05
CA PRO A 64 11.23 14.53 2.06
C PRO A 64 9.74 14.94 2.06
N ALA A 65 8.80 13.99 2.06
CA ALA A 65 7.39 14.26 1.78
C ALA A 65 6.42 13.52 2.71
N ALA A 66 5.16 13.94 2.71
CA ALA A 66 4.09 13.33 3.50
C ALA A 66 3.55 12.04 2.86
N LEU A 67 3.65 11.92 1.53
CA LEU A 67 3.24 10.76 0.75
C LEU A 67 4.38 10.21 -0.10
N CYS A 68 4.36 8.90 -0.36
CA CYS A 68 5.02 8.33 -1.53
C CYS A 68 4.05 8.41 -2.71
N LEU A 69 4.49 9.01 -3.83
CA LEU A 69 3.70 9.19 -5.05
C LEU A 69 4.43 8.57 -6.23
N SER A 70 4.01 7.37 -6.59
CA SER A 70 4.68 6.52 -7.55
C SER A 70 3.89 6.45 -8.86
N VAL A 71 4.40 7.06 -9.92
CA VAL A 71 3.70 7.19 -11.21
C VAL A 71 4.22 6.16 -12.20
N ASN A 72 3.33 5.44 -12.85
CA ASN A 72 3.57 4.48 -13.94
C ASN A 72 4.59 3.39 -13.60
N ASP A 73 5.85 3.55 -14.04
CA ASP A 73 6.94 2.59 -13.84
C ASP A 73 7.65 2.72 -12.48
N VAL A 74 7.30 3.74 -11.70
CA VAL A 74 7.72 3.81 -10.30
C VAL A 74 6.88 2.83 -9.48
N VAL A 75 7.52 1.88 -8.86
CA VAL A 75 6.86 0.83 -8.05
C VAL A 75 6.40 1.41 -6.73
N VAL A 76 7.34 1.98 -5.95
CA VAL A 76 7.12 2.60 -4.63
C VAL A 76 8.15 3.71 -4.37
N HIS A 77 7.95 4.45 -3.29
CA HIS A 77 8.84 5.47 -2.75
C HIS A 77 9.14 6.64 -3.72
N GLY A 78 8.23 6.89 -4.67
CA GLY A 78 8.32 8.05 -5.56
C GLY A 78 8.14 9.35 -4.79
N PHE A 79 8.94 10.38 -5.14
CA PHE A 79 8.80 11.71 -4.55
C PHE A 79 7.70 12.51 -5.24
N PRO A 80 6.87 13.24 -4.48
CA PRO A 80 6.05 14.30 -5.03
C PRO A 80 6.92 15.33 -5.80
N SER A 81 6.46 15.76 -6.96
CA SER A 81 7.19 16.68 -7.83
C SER A 81 6.22 17.53 -8.66
N ASP A 82 6.77 18.40 -9.51
CA ASP A 82 6.01 19.15 -10.50
C ASP A 82 5.48 18.28 -11.65
N TYR A 83 5.60 16.96 -11.55
CA TYR A 83 5.03 16.07 -12.55
C TYR A 83 3.53 16.27 -12.64
N VAL A 84 3.06 16.67 -13.80
CA VAL A 84 1.64 16.86 -14.12
C VAL A 84 1.08 15.53 -14.59
N LEU A 85 0.11 14.98 -13.85
CA LEU A 85 -0.59 13.76 -14.21
C LEU A 85 -1.28 13.89 -15.56
N LYS A 86 -1.23 12.82 -16.36
CA LYS A 86 -1.76 12.77 -17.71
C LYS A 86 -2.82 11.69 -17.84
N GLU A 87 -3.68 11.85 -18.81
CA GLU A 87 -4.64 10.80 -19.21
C GLU A 87 -3.91 9.49 -19.47
N GLY A 88 -4.40 8.41 -18.87
CA GLY A 88 -3.82 7.08 -19.00
C GLY A 88 -2.69 6.76 -18.02
N ASP A 89 -2.23 7.71 -17.19
CA ASP A 89 -1.29 7.41 -16.09
C ASP A 89 -1.96 6.54 -15.01
N VAL A 90 -1.13 5.93 -14.19
CA VAL A 90 -1.51 5.39 -12.89
C VAL A 90 -0.63 6.04 -11.81
N VAL A 91 -1.19 6.35 -10.66
CA VAL A 91 -0.44 6.87 -9.51
C VAL A 91 -0.75 6.04 -8.27
N SER A 92 0.27 5.36 -7.76
CA SER A 92 0.21 4.72 -6.45
C SER A 92 0.44 5.79 -5.39
N VAL A 93 -0.54 5.99 -4.55
CA VAL A 93 -0.52 6.89 -3.41
C VAL A 93 -0.38 6.04 -2.16
N ASP A 94 0.75 6.21 -1.49
CA ASP A 94 1.06 5.51 -0.25
C ASP A 94 1.17 6.53 0.88
N CYS A 95 0.48 6.27 1.98
CA CYS A 95 0.21 7.21 3.05
C CYS A 95 0.39 6.57 4.43
N GLY A 96 1.34 7.12 5.19
CA GLY A 96 1.52 6.79 6.60
C GLY A 96 1.12 7.95 7.52
N THR A 97 0.50 7.64 8.66
CA THR A 97 0.16 8.63 9.70
C THR A 97 0.63 8.18 11.06
N LEU A 98 1.12 9.11 11.88
CA LEU A 98 1.43 8.90 13.29
C LEU A 98 0.39 9.65 14.15
N TYR A 99 -0.38 8.89 14.90
CA TYR A 99 -1.42 9.43 15.78
C TYR A 99 -1.45 8.68 17.11
N LYS A 100 -1.49 9.40 18.23
CA LYS A 100 -1.47 8.83 19.59
C LYS A 100 -0.32 7.83 19.84
N GLY A 101 0.83 8.03 19.17
CA GLY A 101 2.03 7.20 19.33
C GLY A 101 2.01 5.87 18.57
N TYR A 102 1.07 5.68 17.64
CA TYR A 102 1.00 4.53 16.74
C TYR A 102 0.98 4.97 15.29
N ASN A 103 1.52 4.15 14.40
CA ASN A 103 1.48 4.39 12.97
C ASN A 103 0.24 3.75 12.32
N GLY A 104 -0.24 4.37 11.26
CA GLY A 104 -1.19 3.81 10.32
C GLY A 104 -0.56 3.81 8.94
N ASP A 105 -0.88 2.82 8.11
CA ASP A 105 -0.31 2.65 6.78
C ASP A 105 -1.32 2.04 5.82
N SER A 106 -1.32 2.56 4.58
CA SER A 106 -2.11 2.00 3.48
C SER A 106 -1.75 2.66 2.15
N ALA A 107 -1.85 1.91 1.05
CA ALA A 107 -1.63 2.42 -0.29
C ALA A 107 -2.77 2.05 -1.25
N TYR A 108 -3.02 2.94 -2.21
CA TYR A 108 -3.99 2.73 -3.28
C TYR A 108 -3.46 3.27 -4.60
N THR A 109 -3.60 2.50 -5.69
CA THR A 109 -3.24 2.94 -7.03
C THR A 109 -4.46 3.46 -7.76
N PHE A 110 -4.41 4.74 -8.12
CA PHE A 110 -5.46 5.43 -8.84
C PHE A 110 -5.16 5.48 -10.35
N PRO A 111 -6.10 5.13 -11.21
CA PRO A 111 -6.01 5.48 -12.62
C PRO A 111 -6.25 6.99 -12.77
N VAL A 112 -5.58 7.62 -13.73
CA VAL A 112 -5.73 9.04 -14.07
C VAL A 112 -6.52 9.15 -15.36
N GLY A 113 -7.78 9.54 -15.26
CA GLY A 113 -8.71 9.49 -16.39
C GLY A 113 -8.97 8.07 -16.88
N GLU A 114 -9.11 7.89 -18.20
CA GLU A 114 -9.28 6.57 -18.80
C GLU A 114 -7.93 5.88 -19.01
N VAL A 115 -7.84 4.63 -18.62
CA VAL A 115 -6.66 3.78 -18.81
C VAL A 115 -6.97 2.63 -19.76
N ASP A 116 -5.96 2.13 -20.47
CA ASP A 116 -6.12 0.99 -21.35
C ASP A 116 -6.52 -0.30 -20.60
N ALA A 117 -7.04 -1.28 -21.34
CA ALA A 117 -7.55 -2.53 -20.77
C ALA A 117 -6.48 -3.34 -20.02
N LYS A 118 -5.21 -3.30 -20.46
CA LYS A 118 -4.11 -3.98 -19.75
C LYS A 118 -3.82 -3.31 -18.43
N THR A 119 -3.81 -1.98 -18.41
CA THR A 119 -3.63 -1.17 -17.19
C THR A 119 -4.78 -1.41 -16.21
N ARG A 120 -6.04 -1.38 -16.68
CA ARG A 120 -7.20 -1.70 -15.85
C ARG A 120 -7.06 -3.08 -15.22
N LYS A 121 -6.70 -4.07 -16.02
CA LYS A 121 -6.50 -5.44 -15.55
C LYS A 121 -5.38 -5.54 -14.52
N LEU A 122 -4.28 -4.78 -14.68
CA LEU A 122 -3.21 -4.70 -13.68
C LEU A 122 -3.76 -4.21 -12.32
N LEU A 123 -4.51 -3.11 -12.31
CA LEU A 123 -5.09 -2.55 -11.09
C LEU A 123 -6.02 -3.56 -10.39
N ASP A 124 -6.95 -4.15 -11.15
CA ASP A 124 -7.91 -5.12 -10.62
C ASP A 124 -7.21 -6.36 -10.04
N VAL A 125 -6.23 -6.92 -10.76
CA VAL A 125 -5.49 -8.11 -10.34
C VAL A 125 -4.61 -7.81 -9.12
N THR A 126 -3.97 -6.65 -9.06
CA THR A 126 -3.15 -6.26 -7.89
C THR A 126 -4.02 -6.13 -6.65
N LYS A 127 -5.14 -5.42 -6.75
CA LYS A 127 -6.09 -5.27 -5.64
C LYS A 127 -6.68 -6.60 -5.19
N GLU A 128 -7.09 -7.45 -6.12
CA GLU A 128 -7.62 -8.77 -5.77
C GLU A 128 -6.54 -9.68 -5.17
N SER A 129 -5.27 -9.59 -5.63
CA SER A 129 -4.17 -10.34 -5.04
C SER A 129 -3.92 -9.97 -3.57
N LEU A 130 -4.10 -8.68 -3.20
CA LEU A 130 -4.09 -8.22 -1.83
C LEU A 130 -5.16 -8.94 -0.99
N TYR A 131 -6.40 -9.01 -1.48
CA TYR A 131 -7.46 -9.71 -0.75
C TYR A 131 -7.22 -11.23 -0.64
N LYS A 132 -6.54 -11.86 -1.63
CA LYS A 132 -6.08 -13.26 -1.50
C LYS A 132 -5.04 -13.40 -0.39
N GLY A 133 -4.09 -12.46 -0.30
CA GLY A 133 -3.12 -12.40 0.79
C GLY A 133 -3.78 -12.23 2.15
N ILE A 134 -4.74 -11.31 2.27
CA ILE A 134 -5.51 -11.08 3.51
C ILE A 134 -6.28 -12.33 3.95
N ALA A 135 -6.88 -13.05 3.00
CA ALA A 135 -7.59 -14.29 3.31
C ALA A 135 -6.65 -15.39 3.88
N ALA A 136 -5.36 -15.35 3.53
CA ALA A 136 -4.34 -16.26 4.05
C ALA A 136 -3.73 -15.78 5.38
N ALA A 137 -3.96 -14.54 5.81
CA ALA A 137 -3.39 -13.92 7.00
C ALA A 137 -4.14 -14.32 8.29
N VAL A 138 -4.26 -15.61 8.55
CA VAL A 138 -4.95 -16.16 9.72
C VAL A 138 -4.00 -16.82 10.69
N ALA A 139 -4.33 -16.81 11.98
CA ALA A 139 -3.54 -17.46 13.01
C ALA A 139 -3.37 -18.96 12.70
N GLY A 140 -2.13 -19.43 12.78
CA GLY A 140 -1.75 -20.80 12.42
C GLY A 140 -1.06 -20.89 11.05
N ASN A 141 -1.32 -19.99 10.14
CA ASN A 141 -0.60 -19.87 8.87
C ASN A 141 0.77 -19.19 9.06
N ARG A 142 1.49 -18.98 7.97
CA ARG A 142 2.80 -18.32 7.94
C ARG A 142 2.82 -17.20 6.88
N THR A 143 3.81 -16.30 6.96
CA THR A 143 3.96 -15.22 5.97
C THR A 143 4.13 -15.74 4.53
N GLY A 144 4.72 -16.93 4.35
CA GLY A 144 4.82 -17.58 3.04
C GLY A 144 3.50 -18.07 2.46
N ASP A 145 2.47 -18.29 3.28
CA ASP A 145 1.11 -18.61 2.81
C ASP A 145 0.45 -17.35 2.22
N ILE A 146 0.68 -16.18 2.84
CA ILE A 146 0.26 -14.86 2.32
C ILE A 146 0.93 -14.62 0.96
N GLY A 147 2.26 -14.68 0.93
CA GLY A 147 3.03 -14.42 -0.29
C GLY A 147 2.68 -15.38 -1.43
N TYR A 148 2.43 -16.66 -1.13
CA TYR A 148 1.99 -17.64 -2.13
C TYR A 148 0.61 -17.28 -2.70
N ALA A 149 -0.32 -16.86 -1.86
CA ALA A 149 -1.67 -16.47 -2.29
C ALA A 149 -1.64 -15.24 -3.21
N VAL A 150 -0.84 -14.22 -2.86
CA VAL A 150 -0.60 -13.03 -3.70
C VAL A 150 0.03 -13.44 -5.03
N GLN A 151 1.17 -14.12 -4.97
CA GLN A 151 1.97 -14.49 -6.15
C GLN A 151 1.20 -15.35 -7.13
N SER A 152 0.61 -16.46 -6.65
CA SER A 152 -0.09 -17.40 -7.52
C SER A 152 -1.26 -16.76 -8.25
N TYR A 153 -1.96 -15.82 -7.59
CA TYR A 153 -3.05 -15.10 -8.22
C TYR A 153 -2.53 -14.13 -9.29
N ALA A 154 -1.59 -13.24 -8.96
CA ALA A 154 -1.09 -12.25 -9.89
C ALA A 154 -0.41 -12.89 -11.12
N GLU A 155 0.44 -13.90 -10.91
CA GLU A 155 1.16 -14.61 -11.98
C GLU A 155 0.22 -15.40 -12.89
N SER A 156 -0.95 -15.86 -12.41
CA SER A 156 -1.96 -16.53 -13.25
C SER A 156 -2.56 -15.65 -14.33
N PHE A 157 -2.44 -14.32 -14.19
CA PHE A 157 -2.85 -13.34 -15.19
C PHE A 157 -1.69 -12.80 -16.04
N GLY A 158 -0.47 -13.37 -15.88
CA GLY A 158 0.72 -12.98 -16.64
C GLY A 158 1.41 -11.73 -16.12
N PHE A 159 1.09 -11.28 -14.92
CA PHE A 159 1.80 -10.18 -14.23
C PHE A 159 2.93 -10.72 -13.35
N SER A 160 3.83 -9.83 -12.93
CA SER A 160 5.01 -10.21 -12.14
C SER A 160 5.01 -9.60 -10.76
N VAL A 161 5.38 -10.38 -9.74
CA VAL A 161 5.49 -9.91 -8.37
C VAL A 161 6.90 -9.39 -8.09
N VAL A 162 7.01 -8.19 -7.53
CA VAL A 162 8.27 -7.63 -7.02
C VAL A 162 8.71 -8.44 -5.79
N ARG A 163 10.01 -8.75 -5.69
CA ARG A 163 10.57 -9.62 -4.64
C ARG A 163 11.60 -8.94 -3.75
N GLU A 164 12.03 -7.76 -4.15
CA GLU A 164 13.05 -6.97 -3.47
C GLU A 164 12.47 -6.14 -2.32
N LEU A 165 11.14 -6.05 -2.25
CA LEU A 165 10.36 -5.31 -1.27
C LEU A 165 9.26 -6.20 -0.72
N GLU A 166 8.83 -5.91 0.52
CA GLU A 166 7.87 -6.73 1.24
C GLU A 166 7.07 -5.89 2.23
N GLY A 167 5.91 -6.37 2.61
CA GLY A 167 5.13 -5.83 3.71
C GLY A 167 5.78 -6.09 5.07
N HIS A 168 5.20 -5.54 6.12
CA HIS A 168 5.84 -5.49 7.44
C HIS A 168 4.82 -5.54 8.59
N GLY A 169 5.32 -5.77 9.79
CA GLY A 169 4.56 -5.50 11.00
C GLY A 169 4.41 -4.00 11.22
N LEU A 170 3.34 -3.58 11.89
CA LEU A 170 3.03 -2.17 12.16
C LEU A 170 2.70 -1.95 13.63
N GLY A 171 3.12 -0.79 14.17
CA GLY A 171 2.85 -0.45 15.55
C GLY A 171 3.34 0.93 15.94
N LYS A 172 4.16 0.98 16.99
CA LYS A 172 4.82 2.23 17.41
C LYS A 172 5.91 2.63 16.42
N GLU A 173 6.59 1.62 15.86
CA GLU A 173 7.50 1.85 14.75
C GLU A 173 6.73 1.68 13.43
N MET A 174 7.18 2.41 12.39
CA MET A 174 6.60 2.32 11.04
C MET A 174 6.81 0.94 10.44
N HIS A 175 8.00 0.40 10.59
CA HIS A 175 8.36 -0.95 10.15
C HIS A 175 8.73 -1.82 11.35
N GLU A 176 7.88 -2.79 11.66
CA GLU A 176 8.12 -3.81 12.68
C GLU A 176 8.25 -5.20 12.03
N GLN A 177 8.77 -6.16 12.78
CA GLN A 177 8.68 -7.57 12.37
C GLN A 177 7.25 -8.10 12.52
N PRO A 178 6.81 -9.05 11.68
CA PRO A 178 7.60 -9.76 10.65
C PRO A 178 7.63 -9.01 9.31
N GLY A 179 8.62 -9.32 8.46
CA GLY A 179 8.51 -9.09 7.02
C GLY A 179 7.40 -9.96 6.43
N VAL A 180 6.66 -9.42 5.45
CA VAL A 180 5.51 -10.06 4.80
C VAL A 180 5.72 -10.06 3.28
N PRO A 181 6.51 -11.00 2.73
CA PRO A 181 6.79 -11.05 1.29
C PRO A 181 5.52 -11.27 0.46
N ASN A 182 5.46 -10.63 -0.70
CA ASN A 182 4.39 -10.82 -1.69
C ASN A 182 4.57 -12.07 -2.57
N TYR A 183 5.55 -12.90 -2.24
CA TYR A 183 5.83 -14.19 -2.87
C TYR A 183 6.19 -15.21 -1.80
N GLY A 184 6.07 -16.48 -2.11
CA GLY A 184 6.43 -17.48 -1.10
C GLY A 184 6.07 -18.90 -1.45
N ARG A 185 6.18 -19.75 -0.42
CA ARG A 185 5.78 -21.15 -0.46
C ARG A 185 4.90 -21.46 0.74
N PRO A 186 3.81 -22.22 0.56
CA PRO A 186 2.93 -22.61 1.67
C PRO A 186 3.71 -23.26 2.82
N GLY A 187 3.34 -22.89 4.04
CA GLY A 187 3.92 -23.41 5.27
C GLY A 187 5.36 -22.94 5.56
N ARG A 188 5.84 -21.86 4.90
CA ARG A 188 7.16 -21.24 5.13
C ARG A 188 7.05 -19.82 5.69
N GLY A 189 8.15 -19.33 6.23
CA GLY A 189 8.23 -17.98 6.82
C GLY A 189 7.81 -17.91 8.27
N THR A 190 7.55 -16.70 8.75
CA THR A 190 7.18 -16.42 10.14
C THR A 190 5.78 -16.95 10.45
N HIS A 191 5.63 -17.61 11.59
CA HIS A 191 4.35 -18.10 12.07
C HIS A 191 3.43 -16.93 12.48
N LEU A 192 2.21 -16.92 11.97
CA LEU A 192 1.21 -15.90 12.29
C LEU A 192 0.46 -16.30 13.56
N VAL A 193 0.40 -15.38 14.51
CA VAL A 193 -0.33 -15.56 15.75
C VAL A 193 -1.39 -14.48 15.93
N ASP A 194 -2.43 -14.80 16.68
CA ASP A 194 -3.53 -13.87 16.96
C ASP A 194 -3.01 -12.56 17.59
N GLY A 195 -3.55 -11.43 17.15
CA GLY A 195 -3.13 -10.09 17.59
C GLY A 195 -1.90 -9.51 16.88
N MET A 196 -1.25 -10.22 15.93
CA MET A 196 -0.25 -9.58 15.07
C MET A 196 -0.91 -8.55 14.17
N VAL A 197 -0.34 -7.34 14.08
CA VAL A 197 -0.75 -6.31 13.12
C VAL A 197 0.31 -6.24 12.02
N ILE A 198 -0.12 -6.41 10.78
CA ILE A 198 0.77 -6.47 9.61
C ILE A 198 0.18 -5.68 8.43
N CYS A 199 1.06 -5.13 7.62
CA CYS A 199 0.78 -4.56 6.30
C CYS A 199 0.96 -5.64 5.24
N ILE A 200 -0.02 -5.81 4.37
CA ILE A 200 0.03 -6.68 3.20
C ILE A 200 -0.08 -5.77 1.99
N GLU A 201 0.96 -5.75 1.15
CA GLU A 201 1.18 -4.68 0.18
C GLU A 201 1.75 -5.19 -1.15
N PRO A 202 0.98 -5.96 -1.94
CA PRO A 202 1.46 -6.43 -3.22
C PRO A 202 1.87 -5.29 -4.15
N MET A 203 3.10 -5.38 -4.66
CA MET A 203 3.66 -4.59 -5.74
C MET A 203 3.74 -5.47 -6.98
N ILE A 204 2.92 -5.16 -7.99
CA ILE A 204 2.73 -6.00 -9.18
C ILE A 204 3.07 -5.21 -10.43
N ASN A 205 3.97 -5.77 -11.26
CA ASN A 205 4.41 -5.18 -12.52
C ASN A 205 3.64 -5.74 -13.72
N ALA A 206 3.29 -4.87 -14.66
CA ALA A 206 2.68 -5.27 -15.94
C ALA A 206 3.63 -5.99 -16.90
N GLY A 207 4.92 -5.93 -16.61
CA GLY A 207 6.01 -6.57 -17.33
C GLY A 207 6.80 -7.55 -16.47
N GLY A 208 8.12 -7.53 -16.58
CA GLY A 208 9.03 -8.38 -15.79
C GLY A 208 9.09 -7.97 -14.32
N ARG A 209 9.53 -8.91 -13.46
CA ARG A 209 9.64 -8.66 -12.01
C ARG A 209 10.82 -7.78 -11.59
N GLY A 210 11.79 -7.57 -12.48
CA GLY A 210 13.03 -6.86 -12.16
C GLY A 210 12.77 -5.39 -11.83
N VAL A 211 13.46 -4.90 -10.80
CA VAL A 211 13.41 -3.50 -10.37
C VAL A 211 14.82 -2.93 -10.19
N TYR A 212 14.94 -1.61 -10.13
CA TYR A 212 16.18 -0.92 -9.77
C TYR A 212 15.87 0.31 -8.92
N LEU A 213 16.82 0.67 -8.06
CA LEU A 213 16.77 1.88 -7.24
C LEU A 213 17.24 3.08 -8.06
N ASP A 214 16.46 4.16 -8.05
CA ASP A 214 16.86 5.42 -8.68
C ASP A 214 18.03 6.09 -7.95
N ARG A 215 18.70 7.02 -8.66
CA ARG A 215 19.82 7.80 -8.13
C ARG A 215 19.46 8.69 -6.93
N ASN A 216 18.20 9.00 -6.73
CA ASN A 216 17.69 9.72 -5.57
C ASN A 216 17.75 8.88 -4.27
N GLY A 217 18.08 7.59 -4.35
CA GLY A 217 18.24 6.69 -3.21
C GLY A 217 16.92 6.13 -2.65
N TRP A 218 15.76 6.45 -3.26
CA TRP A 218 14.44 6.07 -2.75
C TRP A 218 13.55 5.39 -3.78
N ALA A 219 13.26 6.09 -4.89
CA ALA A 219 12.31 5.61 -5.87
C ALA A 219 12.78 4.28 -6.50
N VAL A 220 11.92 3.29 -6.45
CA VAL A 220 12.14 1.98 -7.07
C VAL A 220 11.36 1.92 -8.38
N HIS A 221 12.04 1.61 -9.47
CA HIS A 221 11.47 1.55 -10.81
C HIS A 221 11.46 0.13 -11.36
N THR A 222 10.49 -0.18 -12.23
CA THR A 222 10.55 -1.40 -13.04
C THR A 222 11.70 -1.34 -14.05
N SER A 223 12.45 -2.44 -14.22
CA SER A 223 13.61 -2.48 -15.11
C SER A 223 13.26 -2.34 -16.58
N ASP A 224 12.05 -2.71 -16.96
CA ASP A 224 11.53 -2.67 -18.33
C ASP A 224 10.61 -1.47 -18.62
N ARG A 225 10.47 -0.55 -17.65
CA ARG A 225 9.59 0.62 -17.74
C ARG A 225 8.11 0.30 -17.89
N ALA A 226 7.70 -0.93 -17.64
CA ALA A 226 6.29 -1.29 -17.59
C ALA A 226 5.63 -0.68 -16.35
N LYS A 227 4.33 -0.40 -16.44
CA LYS A 227 3.57 0.10 -15.29
C LYS A 227 3.58 -0.89 -14.13
N SER A 228 3.59 -0.34 -12.92
CA SER A 228 3.42 -1.08 -11.67
C SER A 228 2.19 -0.59 -10.93
N ALA A 229 1.60 -1.44 -10.09
CA ALA A 229 0.53 -1.09 -9.17
C ALA A 229 0.87 -1.56 -7.76
N HIS A 230 0.51 -0.75 -6.77
CA HIS A 230 0.71 -0.99 -5.36
C HIS A 230 -0.62 -0.76 -4.62
N TYR A 231 -1.08 -1.76 -3.90
CA TYR A 231 -2.22 -1.67 -3.00
C TYR A 231 -1.82 -2.25 -1.64
N GLU A 232 -2.24 -1.61 -0.58
CA GLU A 232 -1.88 -2.03 0.77
C GLU A 232 -3.04 -1.86 1.73
N LEU A 233 -3.20 -2.86 2.60
CA LEU A 233 -4.08 -2.77 3.77
C LEU A 233 -3.38 -3.30 5.03
N THR A 234 -3.58 -2.58 6.13
CA THR A 234 -3.22 -3.03 7.47
C THR A 234 -4.30 -3.98 8.00
N VAL A 235 -3.87 -5.13 8.51
CA VAL A 235 -4.76 -6.15 9.08
C VAL A 235 -4.27 -6.63 10.43
N VAL A 236 -5.19 -7.10 11.27
CA VAL A 236 -4.89 -7.91 12.46
C VAL A 236 -5.06 -9.37 12.11
N VAL A 237 -4.05 -10.17 12.38
CA VAL A 237 -4.15 -11.63 12.30
C VAL A 237 -5.11 -12.10 13.40
N ARG A 238 -6.13 -12.86 13.01
CA ARG A 238 -7.11 -13.46 13.91
C ARG A 238 -7.31 -14.94 13.61
N HIS A 239 -7.94 -15.65 14.52
CA HIS A 239 -8.40 -17.01 14.23
C HIS A 239 -9.50 -17.00 13.17
N GLY A 240 -9.35 -17.84 12.14
CA GLY A 240 -10.35 -18.05 11.08
C GLY A 240 -10.39 -16.97 9.99
N LYS A 241 -10.33 -15.68 10.33
CA LYS A 241 -10.35 -14.58 9.35
C LYS A 241 -9.59 -13.37 9.89
N ALA A 242 -8.69 -12.80 9.07
CA ALA A 242 -8.03 -11.54 9.40
C ALA A 242 -9.04 -10.39 9.53
N GLU A 243 -8.77 -9.49 10.45
CA GLU A 243 -9.54 -8.27 10.66
C GLU A 243 -8.85 -7.10 9.95
N GLN A 244 -9.52 -6.47 8.99
CA GLN A 244 -8.98 -5.29 8.32
C GLN A 244 -9.11 -4.06 9.21
N LEU A 245 -8.02 -3.34 9.41
CA LEU A 245 -8.00 -2.06 10.12
C LEU A 245 -8.16 -0.88 9.18
N SER A 246 -7.48 -0.88 8.03
CA SER A 246 -7.68 0.07 6.93
C SER A 246 -8.68 -0.48 5.91
N THR A 247 -9.25 0.42 5.08
CA THR A 247 -10.28 0.04 4.11
C THR A 247 -10.25 0.96 2.89
N PHE A 248 -10.61 0.42 1.73
CA PHE A 248 -10.82 1.20 0.51
C PHE A 248 -12.26 1.72 0.35
N ASP A 249 -13.14 1.43 1.29
CA ASP A 249 -14.55 1.83 1.24
C ASP A 249 -14.76 3.34 1.07
N PHE A 250 -13.92 4.17 1.69
CA PHE A 250 -14.00 5.63 1.55
C PHE A 250 -13.65 6.11 0.14
N ILE A 251 -12.87 5.32 -0.61
CA ILE A 251 -12.52 5.58 -2.00
C ILE A 251 -13.62 5.02 -2.92
N GLU A 252 -13.94 3.74 -2.76
CA GLU A 252 -14.73 2.98 -3.74
C GLU A 252 -16.23 3.29 -3.66
N LYS A 253 -16.73 3.73 -2.50
CA LYS A 253 -18.13 4.13 -2.29
C LYS A 253 -18.36 5.62 -2.49
N ASP A 254 -17.32 6.44 -2.59
CA ASP A 254 -17.46 7.88 -2.83
C ASP A 254 -17.77 8.14 -4.32
N SER A 255 -18.96 8.67 -4.59
CA SER A 255 -19.42 8.98 -5.95
C SER A 255 -18.71 10.18 -6.59
N THR A 256 -17.95 10.97 -5.81
CA THR A 256 -17.18 12.12 -6.31
C THR A 256 -15.83 11.70 -6.87
N ILE A 257 -15.34 10.53 -6.49
CA ILE A 257 -14.11 9.95 -7.02
C ILE A 257 -14.40 9.31 -8.38
N ARG A 258 -13.86 9.91 -9.46
CA ARG A 258 -14.31 9.70 -10.86
C ARG A 258 -13.64 8.56 -11.62
N TYR A 259 -13.10 7.56 -10.97
CA TYR A 259 -12.55 6.41 -11.70
C TYR A 259 -13.34 5.15 -11.35
N LYS A 260 -14.20 4.78 -12.25
CA LYS A 260 -14.91 3.50 -12.21
C LYS A 260 -14.56 2.71 -13.44
#